data_c3618aa72e619e0f6d5960dc2cdf7c80
#
_entry.id   c3618aa72e619e0f6d5960dc2cdf7c80
#
_cell.length_a   1.000
_cell.length_b   1.000
_cell.length_c   1.000
_cell.angle_alpha   90.00
_cell.angle_beta   90.00
_cell.angle_gamma   90.00
#
_symmetry.space_group_name_H-M   'P 1'
#
loop_
_entity.id
_entity.type
_entity.pdbx_description
1 polymer ?
#
loop_
_entity_poly.entity_id
_entity_poly.type
_entity_poly.pdbx_seq_one_letter_code
_entity_poly.pdbx_strand_id
1 'polypeptide(L)'
;MSDHIDHDVERFLLLLAARRSPRTVDAYRRDLASFAASIDGPVATASTEQIETWLAAMRADGRAPATIARRLAAVRAYLRHLTLVGVRDDNPAAGIAGPRRPRTVPRTLSPAEAERLVEAAAGSTPRAMRDRALVELLYGAGLRVSEAVGLVKAGVDLEGRIVRVD
;
A
#
# COMPACT_ATOMS: atom_id res chain seq x y z
N MET A 1 7.93 -26.50 0.75
CA MET A 1 7.93 -25.46 -0.30
C MET A 1 8.58 -24.27 0.35
N SER A 2 9.87 -24.11 0.09
CA SER A 2 10.79 -23.31 0.93
C SER A 2 10.53 -21.83 0.82
N ASP A 3 10.49 -21.22 1.98
CA ASP A 3 10.42 -19.78 2.23
C ASP A 3 11.76 -19.13 1.78
N HIS A 4 11.94 -18.95 0.47
CA HIS A 4 13.11 -18.29 -0.10
C HIS A 4 12.89 -16.79 -0.20
N ILE A 5 12.55 -16.17 0.91
CA ILE A 5 12.86 -14.76 1.05
C ILE A 5 14.34 -14.70 1.42
N ASP A 6 15.14 -14.28 0.45
CA ASP A 6 16.58 -14.10 0.57
C ASP A 6 16.91 -13.25 1.82
N HIS A 7 17.95 -13.60 2.57
CA HIS A 7 18.39 -12.86 3.76
C HIS A 7 18.57 -11.36 3.49
N ASP A 8 18.99 -10.99 2.29
CA ASP A 8 19.13 -9.60 1.86
C ASP A 8 17.78 -8.89 1.71
N VAL A 9 16.72 -9.61 1.30
CA VAL A 9 15.35 -9.06 1.24
C VAL A 9 14.85 -8.75 2.66
N GLU A 10 15.03 -9.67 3.61
CA GLU A 10 14.63 -9.42 5.00
C GLU A 10 15.38 -8.23 5.62
N ARG A 11 16.69 -8.14 5.38
CA ARG A 11 17.49 -7.00 5.84
C ARG A 11 16.99 -5.67 5.25
N PHE A 12 16.68 -5.66 3.97
CA PHE A 12 16.07 -4.49 3.31
C PHE A 12 14.72 -4.12 3.94
N LEU A 13 13.84 -5.11 4.20
CA LEU A 13 12.53 -4.88 4.80
C LEU A 13 12.64 -4.35 6.24
N LEU A 14 13.62 -4.80 7.02
CA LEU A 14 13.91 -4.24 8.35
C LEU A 14 14.33 -2.78 8.28
N LEU A 15 15.20 -2.41 7.34
CA LEU A 15 15.60 -1.02 7.11
C LEU A 15 14.42 -0.15 6.64
N LEU A 16 13.55 -0.73 5.82
CA LEU A 16 12.35 -0.06 5.35
C LEU A 16 11.37 0.22 6.50
N ALA A 17 11.24 -0.71 7.45
CA ALA A 17 10.37 -0.60 8.62
C ALA A 17 10.73 0.60 9.53
N ALA A 18 11.99 1.00 9.57
CA ALA A 18 12.41 2.19 10.30
C ALA A 18 11.87 3.51 9.73
N ARG A 19 11.37 3.50 8.48
CA ARG A 19 10.96 4.73 7.75
C ARG A 19 9.56 4.65 7.12
N ARG A 20 8.90 3.52 7.20
CA ARG A 20 7.61 3.27 6.54
C ARG A 20 6.64 2.56 7.46
N SER A 21 5.35 2.75 7.20
CA SER A 21 4.30 2.06 7.97
C SER A 21 4.39 0.53 7.79
N PRO A 22 3.96 -0.25 8.80
CA PRO A 22 3.91 -1.72 8.71
C PRO A 22 3.19 -2.21 7.45
N ARG A 23 2.07 -1.58 7.10
CA ARG A 23 1.31 -1.90 5.88
C ARG A 23 2.13 -1.73 4.59
N THR A 24 3.02 -0.74 4.55
CA THR A 24 3.92 -0.53 3.41
C THR A 24 4.97 -1.64 3.34
N VAL A 25 5.55 -2.02 4.48
CA VAL A 25 6.54 -3.10 4.56
C VAL A 25 5.93 -4.43 4.10
N ASP A 26 4.72 -4.75 4.59
CA ASP A 26 3.98 -5.95 4.18
C ASP A 26 3.64 -5.96 2.68
N ALA A 27 3.35 -4.81 2.11
CA ALA A 27 3.13 -4.70 0.66
C ALA A 27 4.41 -4.99 -0.12
N TYR A 28 5.55 -4.44 0.30
CA TYR A 28 6.85 -4.69 -0.31
C TYR A 28 7.28 -6.15 -0.16
N ARG A 29 7.09 -6.75 1.01
CA ARG A 29 7.34 -8.18 1.24
C ARG A 29 6.60 -9.06 0.23
N ARG A 30 5.29 -8.85 0.09
CA ARG A 30 4.45 -9.60 -0.86
C ARG A 30 4.86 -9.36 -2.32
N ASP A 31 5.27 -8.15 -2.65
CA ASP A 31 5.67 -7.81 -4.02
C ASP A 31 7.01 -8.45 -4.38
N LEU A 32 7.99 -8.43 -3.47
CA LEU A 32 9.28 -9.08 -3.66
C LEU A 32 9.14 -10.61 -3.68
N ALA A 33 8.31 -11.20 -2.82
CA ALA A 33 8.00 -12.62 -2.85
C ALA A 33 7.33 -13.03 -4.18
N SER A 34 6.43 -12.21 -4.71
CA SER A 34 5.80 -12.45 -6.01
C SER A 34 6.81 -12.42 -7.17
N PHE A 35 7.82 -11.54 -7.08
CA PHE A 35 8.89 -11.49 -8.07
C PHE A 35 9.85 -12.68 -7.92
N ALA A 36 10.28 -13.00 -6.70
CA ALA A 36 11.14 -14.16 -6.42
C ALA A 36 10.54 -15.48 -6.94
N ALA A 37 9.21 -15.65 -6.81
CA ALA A 37 8.52 -16.83 -7.32
C ALA A 37 8.42 -16.90 -8.85
N SER A 38 8.77 -15.83 -9.57
CA SER A 38 8.67 -15.73 -11.05
C SER A 38 10.01 -15.82 -11.77
N ILE A 39 11.12 -15.89 -11.03
CA ILE A 39 12.46 -15.94 -11.58
C ILE A 39 13.23 -17.16 -11.06
N ASP A 40 14.20 -17.61 -11.82
CA ASP A 40 15.17 -18.59 -11.37
C ASP A 40 16.32 -17.88 -10.66
N GLY A 41 16.58 -18.27 -9.41
CA GLY A 41 17.66 -17.71 -8.60
C GLY A 41 17.24 -16.58 -7.66
N PRO A 42 18.21 -16.01 -6.93
CA PRO A 42 17.96 -14.95 -5.94
C PRO A 42 17.50 -13.65 -6.60
N VAL A 43 16.62 -12.91 -5.94
CA VAL A 43 16.19 -11.58 -6.39
C VAL A 43 17.36 -10.61 -6.52
N ALA A 44 18.40 -10.81 -5.71
CA ALA A 44 19.62 -10.02 -5.73
C ALA A 44 20.38 -10.09 -7.07
N THR A 45 20.28 -11.19 -7.81
CA THR A 45 20.97 -11.39 -9.09
C THR A 45 20.07 -11.17 -10.31
N ALA A 46 18.86 -10.70 -10.11
CA ALA A 46 17.88 -10.50 -11.18
C ALA A 46 18.40 -9.63 -12.31
N SER A 47 18.08 -10.03 -13.55
CA SER A 47 18.41 -9.28 -14.77
C SER A 47 17.26 -8.36 -15.19
N THR A 48 17.57 -7.41 -16.08
CA THR A 48 16.56 -6.56 -16.73
C THR A 48 15.51 -7.39 -17.45
N GLU A 49 15.93 -8.42 -18.18
CA GLU A 49 15.06 -9.31 -18.94
C GLU A 49 14.08 -10.08 -18.04
N GLN A 50 14.54 -10.60 -16.92
CA GLN A 50 13.67 -11.28 -15.94
C GLN A 50 12.59 -10.33 -15.39
N ILE A 51 12.97 -9.08 -15.10
CA ILE A 51 12.02 -8.07 -14.62
C ILE A 51 11.00 -7.73 -15.72
N GLU A 52 11.43 -7.53 -16.96
CA GLU A 52 10.54 -7.22 -18.08
C GLU A 52 9.59 -8.38 -18.39
N THR A 53 10.07 -9.62 -18.36
CA THR A 53 9.26 -10.83 -18.53
C THR A 53 8.19 -10.93 -17.44
N TRP A 54 8.55 -10.70 -16.18
CA TRP A 54 7.58 -10.66 -15.09
C TRP A 54 6.52 -9.56 -15.25
N LEU A 55 6.93 -8.37 -15.69
CA LEU A 55 6.00 -7.27 -15.99
C LEU A 55 5.06 -7.61 -17.16
N ALA A 56 5.58 -8.30 -18.19
CA ALA A 56 4.80 -8.73 -19.33
C ALA A 56 3.75 -9.79 -18.90
N ALA A 57 4.14 -10.77 -18.09
CA ALA A 57 3.23 -11.76 -17.53
C ALA A 57 2.09 -11.10 -16.73
N MET A 58 2.41 -10.14 -15.86
CA MET A 58 1.37 -9.40 -15.11
C MET A 58 0.40 -8.63 -16.01
N ARG A 59 0.86 -8.10 -17.15
CA ARG A 59 -0.01 -7.44 -18.13
C ARG A 59 -0.91 -8.45 -18.81
N ALA A 60 -0.36 -9.60 -19.20
CA ALA A 60 -1.12 -10.69 -19.81
C ALA A 60 -2.20 -11.24 -18.87
N ASP A 61 -1.92 -11.32 -17.58
CA ASP A 61 -2.87 -11.69 -16.50
C ASP A 61 -3.93 -10.60 -16.24
N GLY A 62 -3.93 -9.48 -16.93
CA GLY A 62 -4.88 -8.39 -16.74
C GLY A 62 -4.71 -7.63 -15.41
N ARG A 63 -3.54 -7.65 -14.78
CA ARG A 63 -3.31 -6.92 -13.53
C ARG A 63 -3.43 -5.41 -13.72
N ALA A 64 -4.07 -4.75 -12.77
CA ALA A 64 -4.26 -3.30 -12.83
C ALA A 64 -2.92 -2.54 -12.95
N PRO A 65 -2.83 -1.50 -13.81
CA PRO A 65 -1.61 -0.71 -13.99
C PRO A 65 -1.01 -0.17 -12.69
N ALA A 66 -1.86 0.21 -11.73
CA ALA A 66 -1.42 0.66 -10.41
C ALA A 66 -0.71 -0.44 -9.61
N THR A 67 -1.17 -1.70 -9.72
CA THR A 67 -0.54 -2.86 -9.08
C THR A 67 0.81 -3.14 -9.70
N ILE A 68 0.90 -3.16 -11.04
CA ILE A 68 2.16 -3.38 -11.76
C ILE A 68 3.18 -2.29 -11.40
N ALA A 69 2.76 -1.01 -11.40
CA ALA A 69 3.64 0.09 -11.04
C ALA A 69 4.16 0.01 -9.60
N ARG A 70 3.30 -0.38 -8.63
CA ARG A 70 3.69 -0.56 -7.22
C ARG A 70 4.70 -1.70 -7.08
N ARG A 71 4.44 -2.84 -7.71
CA ARG A 71 5.32 -4.02 -7.69
C ARG A 71 6.69 -3.72 -8.29
N LEU A 72 6.74 -3.05 -9.45
CA LEU A 72 7.99 -2.59 -10.05
C LEU A 72 8.74 -1.62 -9.12
N ALA A 73 8.02 -0.73 -8.42
CA ALA A 73 8.63 0.19 -7.48
C ALA A 73 9.28 -0.53 -6.29
N ALA A 74 8.68 -1.62 -5.80
CA ALA A 74 9.25 -2.44 -4.73
C ALA A 74 10.55 -3.14 -5.17
N VAL A 75 10.55 -3.79 -6.34
CA VAL A 75 11.74 -4.43 -6.92
C VAL A 75 12.85 -3.40 -7.19
N ARG A 76 12.50 -2.26 -7.78
CA ARG A 76 13.45 -1.17 -8.04
C ARG A 76 14.08 -0.63 -6.76
N ALA A 77 13.29 -0.46 -5.70
CA ALA A 77 13.78 0.03 -4.42
C ALA A 77 14.74 -0.96 -3.75
N TYR A 78 14.44 -2.25 -3.83
CA TYR A 78 15.30 -3.30 -3.32
C TYR A 78 16.64 -3.35 -4.08
N LEU A 79 16.60 -3.42 -5.41
CA LEU A 79 17.81 -3.47 -6.25
C LEU A 79 18.66 -2.19 -6.08
N ARG A 80 18.03 -1.03 -5.97
CA ARG A 80 18.74 0.21 -5.62
C ARG A 80 19.40 0.12 -4.24
N HIS A 81 18.75 -0.49 -3.26
CA HIS A 81 19.37 -0.71 -1.95
C HIS A 81 20.63 -1.55 -2.07
N LEU A 82 20.59 -2.65 -2.84
CA LEU A 82 21.76 -3.50 -3.08
C LEU A 82 22.92 -2.74 -3.72
N THR A 83 22.61 -1.84 -4.67
CA THR A 83 23.63 -0.96 -5.27
C THR A 83 24.24 0.00 -4.24
N LEU A 84 23.42 0.58 -3.35
CA LEU A 84 23.87 1.50 -2.31
C LEU A 84 24.76 0.83 -1.24
N VAL A 85 24.54 -0.46 -0.96
CA VAL A 85 25.35 -1.21 0.03
C VAL A 85 26.50 -2.00 -0.61
N GLY A 86 26.74 -1.82 -1.92
CA GLY A 86 27.86 -2.41 -2.65
C GLY A 86 27.72 -3.91 -2.93
N VAL A 87 26.51 -4.49 -2.84
CA VAL A 87 26.22 -5.88 -3.22
C VAL A 87 26.09 -6.02 -4.74
N ARG A 88 25.71 -4.93 -5.42
CA ARG A 88 25.62 -4.83 -6.89
C ARG A 88 26.23 -3.52 -7.37
N ASP A 89 26.76 -3.54 -8.60
CA ASP A 89 27.29 -2.34 -9.25
C ASP A 89 26.20 -1.54 -9.99
N ASP A 90 25.07 -2.18 -10.34
CA ASP A 90 24.00 -1.62 -11.13
C ASP A 90 22.61 -1.85 -10.53
N ASN A 91 21.62 -1.12 -11.06
CA ASN A 91 20.21 -1.40 -10.80
C ASN A 91 19.49 -1.71 -12.13
N PRO A 92 19.27 -2.99 -12.46
CA PRO A 92 18.66 -3.41 -13.71
C PRO A 92 17.21 -2.94 -13.88
N ALA A 93 16.55 -2.51 -12.81
CA ALA A 93 15.21 -1.93 -12.88
C ALA A 93 15.19 -0.42 -13.15
N ALA A 94 16.35 0.27 -13.16
CA ALA A 94 16.40 1.74 -13.24
C ALA A 94 15.78 2.29 -14.52
N GLY A 95 16.09 1.68 -15.68
CA GLY A 95 15.62 2.11 -16.99
C GLY A 95 14.24 1.59 -17.41
N ILE A 96 13.64 0.68 -16.65
CA ILE A 96 12.37 0.06 -17.05
C ILE A 96 11.22 1.07 -16.84
N ALA A 97 10.48 1.38 -17.91
CA ALA A 97 9.32 2.24 -17.83
C ALA A 97 8.15 1.54 -17.13
N GLY A 98 7.62 2.14 -16.07
CA GLY A 98 6.38 1.68 -15.45
C GLY A 98 5.17 1.96 -16.34
N PRO A 99 4.03 1.27 -16.11
CA PRO A 99 2.80 1.55 -16.86
C PRO A 99 2.35 2.99 -16.61
N ARG A 100 1.87 3.65 -17.68
CA ARG A 100 1.24 4.97 -17.56
C ARG A 100 -0.02 4.84 -16.69
N ARG A 101 -0.10 5.62 -15.63
CA ARG A 101 -1.31 5.72 -14.80
C ARG A 101 -2.20 6.78 -15.40
N PRO A 102 -3.44 6.46 -15.77
CA PRO A 102 -4.42 7.51 -16.05
C PRO A 102 -4.55 8.41 -14.80
N ARG A 103 -4.52 9.71 -15.00
CA ARG A 103 -4.88 10.66 -13.95
C ARG A 103 -6.40 10.60 -13.79
N THR A 104 -6.88 9.67 -12.98
CA THR A 104 -8.28 9.66 -12.57
C THR A 104 -8.47 10.70 -11.47
N VAL A 105 -9.34 11.67 -11.74
CA VAL A 105 -9.84 12.57 -10.69
C VAL A 105 -10.72 11.71 -9.78
N PRO A 106 -10.47 11.68 -8.46
CA PRO A 106 -11.34 10.95 -7.54
C PRO A 106 -12.77 11.47 -7.68
N ARG A 107 -13.74 10.58 -7.80
CA ARG A 107 -15.15 10.94 -7.73
C ARG A 107 -15.46 11.29 -6.27
N THR A 108 -15.68 12.55 -6.00
CA THR A 108 -16.15 13.01 -4.69
C THR A 108 -17.66 12.84 -4.61
N LEU A 109 -18.16 12.52 -3.42
CA LEU A 109 -19.59 12.54 -3.15
C LEU A 109 -20.09 13.98 -3.15
N SER A 110 -21.26 14.21 -3.71
CA SER A 110 -21.99 15.45 -3.50
C SER A 110 -22.50 15.53 -2.05
N PRO A 111 -22.80 16.73 -1.51
CA PRO A 111 -23.38 16.86 -0.16
C PRO A 111 -24.61 15.96 0.04
N ALA A 112 -25.52 15.90 -0.92
CA ALA A 112 -26.72 15.08 -0.86
C ALA A 112 -26.43 13.56 -0.90
N GLU A 113 -25.36 13.12 -1.59
CA GLU A 113 -24.93 11.71 -1.55
C GLU A 113 -24.30 11.37 -0.19
N ALA A 114 -23.53 12.28 0.40
CA ALA A 114 -22.93 12.09 1.71
C ALA A 114 -24.01 12.04 2.81
N GLU A 115 -25.01 12.92 2.77
CA GLU A 115 -26.14 12.92 3.69
C GLU A 115 -26.93 11.60 3.63
N ARG A 116 -27.26 11.12 2.43
CA ARG A 116 -27.90 9.81 2.26
C ARG A 116 -27.05 8.64 2.79
N LEU A 117 -25.73 8.73 2.71
CA LEU A 117 -24.84 7.73 3.25
C LEU A 117 -24.89 7.69 4.78
N VAL A 118 -24.92 8.85 5.42
CA VAL A 118 -25.09 8.96 6.89
C VAL A 118 -26.47 8.42 7.31
N GLU A 119 -27.54 8.77 6.61
CA GLU A 119 -28.88 8.28 6.86
C GLU A 119 -29.01 6.77 6.68
N ALA A 120 -28.40 6.19 5.65
CA ALA A 120 -28.37 4.75 5.41
C ALA A 120 -27.66 3.95 6.52
N ALA A 121 -26.78 4.59 7.27
CA ALA A 121 -26.13 4.00 8.45
C ALA A 121 -26.99 4.14 9.73
N ALA A 122 -28.18 4.74 9.68
CA ALA A 122 -29.05 4.91 10.83
C ALA A 122 -29.62 3.57 11.32
N GLY A 123 -29.79 3.46 12.64
CA GLY A 123 -30.36 2.28 13.29
C GLY A 123 -30.11 2.26 14.78
N SER A 124 -30.89 1.45 15.51
CA SER A 124 -30.82 1.34 16.97
C SER A 124 -29.93 0.21 17.48
N THR A 125 -29.38 -0.62 16.59
CA THR A 125 -28.46 -1.68 17.00
C THR A 125 -27.07 -1.11 17.32
N PRO A 126 -26.28 -1.69 18.24
CA PRO A 126 -24.92 -1.25 18.53
C PRO A 126 -24.03 -1.16 17.28
N ARG A 127 -24.25 -2.08 16.33
CA ARG A 127 -23.52 -2.05 15.05
C ARG A 127 -23.90 -0.84 14.20
N ALA A 128 -25.19 -0.57 14.04
CA ALA A 128 -25.67 0.57 13.26
C ALA A 128 -25.21 1.90 13.88
N MET A 129 -25.25 2.02 15.21
CA MET A 129 -24.75 3.20 15.94
C MET A 129 -23.24 3.42 15.69
N ARG A 130 -22.44 2.34 15.75
CA ARG A 130 -21.01 2.40 15.45
C ARG A 130 -20.76 2.81 14.00
N ASP A 131 -21.45 2.18 13.06
CA ASP A 131 -21.26 2.41 11.63
C ASP A 131 -21.66 3.86 11.27
N ARG A 132 -22.72 4.38 11.85
CA ARG A 132 -23.12 5.78 11.73
C ARG A 132 -22.07 6.74 12.29
N ALA A 133 -21.58 6.49 13.51
CA ALA A 133 -20.52 7.31 14.11
C ALA A 133 -19.24 7.35 13.25
N LEU A 134 -18.86 6.22 12.64
CA LEU A 134 -17.73 6.16 11.73
C LEU A 134 -17.98 7.03 10.48
N VAL A 135 -19.14 6.94 9.85
CA VAL A 135 -19.47 7.73 8.65
C VAL A 135 -19.49 9.22 9.00
N GLU A 136 -20.09 9.61 10.13
CA GLU A 136 -20.13 11.00 10.61
C GLU A 136 -18.73 11.54 10.89
N LEU A 137 -17.83 10.76 11.51
CA LEU A 137 -16.43 11.15 11.74
C LEU A 137 -15.64 11.32 10.44
N LEU A 138 -15.81 10.39 9.49
CA LEU A 138 -15.16 10.45 8.18
C LEU A 138 -15.60 11.68 7.37
N TYR A 139 -16.90 11.98 7.37
CA TYR A 139 -17.45 13.09 6.61
C TYR A 139 -17.33 14.43 7.35
N GLY A 140 -17.76 14.50 8.62
CA GLY A 140 -17.83 15.73 9.39
C GLY A 140 -16.46 16.23 9.87
N ALA A 141 -15.59 15.32 10.32
CA ALA A 141 -14.25 15.67 10.79
C ALA A 141 -13.14 15.42 9.74
N GLY A 142 -13.46 14.83 8.59
CA GLY A 142 -12.49 14.58 7.52
C GLY A 142 -11.40 13.57 7.89
N LEU A 143 -11.66 12.69 8.86
CA LEU A 143 -10.69 11.70 9.31
C LEU A 143 -10.40 10.67 8.22
N ARG A 144 -9.15 10.17 8.18
CA ARG A 144 -8.85 8.96 7.41
C ARG A 144 -9.47 7.75 8.10
N VAL A 145 -9.81 6.72 7.33
CA VAL A 145 -10.35 5.46 7.90
C VAL A 145 -9.47 4.89 9.00
N SER A 146 -8.14 4.93 8.83
CA SER A 146 -7.19 4.44 9.84
C SER A 146 -7.21 5.27 11.13
N GLU A 147 -7.40 6.58 11.04
CA GLU A 147 -7.52 7.50 12.17
C GLU A 147 -8.85 7.27 12.91
N ALA A 148 -9.95 7.14 12.17
CA ALA A 148 -11.26 6.87 12.76
C ALA A 148 -11.32 5.50 13.48
N VAL A 149 -10.70 4.46 12.90
CA VAL A 149 -10.65 3.11 13.52
C VAL A 149 -9.69 3.05 14.70
N GLY A 150 -8.61 3.84 14.68
CA GLY A 150 -7.64 3.93 15.76
C GLY A 150 -8.03 4.90 16.87
N LEU A 151 -9.17 5.61 16.73
CA LEU A 151 -9.60 6.62 17.70
C LEU A 151 -9.90 5.99 19.05
N VAL A 152 -9.27 6.52 20.08
CA VAL A 152 -9.51 6.12 21.47
C VAL A 152 -10.47 7.09 22.14
N LYS A 153 -11.22 6.62 23.16
CA LYS A 153 -12.21 7.43 23.88
C LYS A 153 -11.62 8.74 24.46
N ALA A 154 -10.37 8.70 24.92
CA ALA A 154 -9.67 9.87 25.43
C ALA A 154 -9.35 10.93 24.35
N GLY A 155 -9.36 10.56 23.08
CA GLY A 155 -9.19 11.47 21.95
C GLY A 155 -10.48 12.21 21.54
N VAL A 156 -11.61 11.94 22.18
CA VAL A 156 -12.93 12.55 21.84
C VAL A 156 -13.34 13.48 22.96
N ASP A 157 -13.41 14.76 22.66
CA ASP A 157 -13.95 15.82 23.53
C ASP A 157 -15.33 16.21 23.01
N LEU A 158 -16.39 15.72 23.67
CA LEU A 158 -17.77 15.96 23.27
C LEU A 158 -18.24 17.39 23.59
N GLU A 159 -17.70 18.00 24.67
CA GLU A 159 -18.06 19.37 25.06
C GLU A 159 -17.39 20.37 24.13
N GLY A 160 -16.09 20.19 23.88
CA GLY A 160 -15.32 21.01 22.93
C GLY A 160 -15.57 20.69 21.47
N ARG A 161 -16.28 19.63 21.15
CA ARG A 161 -16.51 19.10 19.77
C ARG A 161 -15.20 18.90 19.01
N ILE A 162 -14.21 18.35 19.69
CA ILE A 162 -12.85 18.15 19.16
C ILE A 162 -12.53 16.66 19.13
N VAL A 163 -11.93 16.23 18.02
CA VAL A 163 -11.35 14.89 17.89
C VAL A 163 -9.85 15.04 17.68
N ARG A 164 -9.05 14.35 18.51
CA ARG A 164 -7.58 14.29 18.42
C ARG A 164 -7.17 12.93 17.90
N VAL A 165 -6.37 12.91 16.86
CA VAL A 165 -5.81 11.72 16.23
C VAL A 165 -4.29 11.79 16.27
N ASP A 166 -3.63 10.63 16.44
CA ASP A 166 -2.16 10.48 16.45
C ASP A 166 -1.63 10.20 15.03
#